data_7e2b4762bcade5aaef2705264e04d3f9
#
_entry.id   7e2b4762bcade5aaef2705264e04d3f9
#
_cell.length_a   1.000
_cell.length_b   1.000
_cell.length_c   1.000
_cell.angle_alpha   90.00
_cell.angle_beta   90.00
_cell.angle_gamma   90.00
#
_symmetry.space_group_name_H-M   'P 1'
#
loop_
_entity.id
_entity.type
_entity.pdbx_description
1 polymer ?
#
loop_
_entity_poly.entity_id
_entity_poly.type
_entity_poly.pdbx_seq_one_letter_code
_entity_poly.pdbx_strand_id
1 'polypeptide(L)'
;MSQRHGRVTVSRRTFLKAAAAATGGAAALGGIPGILRAGQAPAYAKGTKLQYLMQLHFIPATDKVFMDQAAEFGKQMGVEIQVERIGQNDVPTRAAAAVEMKSGPDIIQIQNNFPHLLADGAVDVGDVAEPIGKAQGGYYDLSKANAFSGGRWVAVPHDVLAWAWNYRESWLAEVGYNKFPETWEQFRDMGKKLKAKGHPVGCAFGHSTNDPNNYCYGLTWCFGGMEVEKDGKTVILDKKGTLEALKLNPAMWKEAMDEGGLSWDDASNNRAFLAGSISVTGNSPSIYPVARDKFPDVYQDMNHAPTPRGPAGRFYQLPTTSIMLMKHCKEQKLAKEFIRWFMAKERYEKWFDTADTFAIPPTKMWYDHPVWVRDRKNVVFRDVIKDARWPGFAGPASRNSSEAMAKYILVDMYAKAIQGTPPEEALKWATAELKKIYA
;
A
#
# COMPACT_ATOMS: atom_id res chain seq x y z
N MET A 1 -4.33 59.08 37.47
CA MET A 1 -5.54 58.25 37.61
C MET A 1 -5.22 56.88 37.03
N SER A 2 -4.97 55.93 37.93
CA SER A 2 -4.53 54.56 37.60
C SER A 2 -5.76 53.64 37.65
N GLN A 3 -6.09 53.01 36.50
CA GLN A 3 -7.12 51.96 36.48
C GLN A 3 -6.46 50.58 36.71
N ARG A 4 -6.78 49.97 37.84
CA ARG A 4 -6.42 48.58 38.17
C ARG A 4 -7.32 47.64 37.39
N HIS A 5 -6.72 46.78 36.58
CA HIS A 5 -7.41 45.62 35.99
C HIS A 5 -7.44 44.47 37.03
N GLY A 6 -8.60 44.17 37.55
CA GLY A 6 -8.84 43.00 38.42
C GLY A 6 -8.79 41.69 37.63
N ARG A 7 -7.86 40.83 37.96
CA ARG A 7 -7.88 39.41 37.50
C ARG A 7 -8.99 38.65 38.20
N VAL A 8 -9.99 38.22 37.44
CA VAL A 8 -11.01 37.30 37.96
C VAL A 8 -10.40 35.89 37.91
N THR A 9 -10.07 35.34 39.06
CA THR A 9 -9.64 33.93 39.21
C THR A 9 -10.89 33.06 39.39
N VAL A 10 -11.25 32.31 38.36
CA VAL A 10 -12.32 31.30 38.44
C VAL A 10 -11.77 30.05 39.10
N SER A 11 -12.37 29.63 40.21
CA SER A 11 -11.94 28.45 40.98
C SER A 11 -12.23 27.16 40.18
N ARG A 12 -11.38 26.13 40.33
CA ARG A 12 -11.55 24.79 39.74
C ARG A 12 -12.96 24.20 39.95
N ARG A 13 -13.60 24.53 41.07
CA ARG A 13 -14.97 24.08 41.39
C ARG A 13 -16.05 24.72 40.52
N THR A 14 -15.87 25.96 40.13
CA THR A 14 -16.81 26.71 39.28
C THR A 14 -16.70 26.27 37.82
N PHE A 15 -15.51 25.89 37.36
CA PHE A 15 -15.28 25.34 36.02
C PHE A 15 -15.93 23.95 35.84
N LEU A 16 -15.86 23.10 36.87
CA LEU A 16 -16.47 21.78 36.84
C LEU A 16 -18.02 21.81 36.91
N LYS A 17 -18.61 22.82 37.53
CA LYS A 17 -20.07 22.99 37.54
C LYS A 17 -20.64 23.55 36.26
N ALA A 18 -19.88 24.35 35.49
CA ALA A 18 -20.30 24.85 34.18
C ALA A 18 -20.23 23.74 33.08
N ALA A 19 -19.33 22.77 33.22
CA ALA A 19 -19.23 21.63 32.31
C ALA A 19 -20.36 20.57 32.48
N ALA A 20 -21.06 20.57 33.65
CA ALA A 20 -22.14 19.65 33.94
C ALA A 20 -23.53 20.13 33.46
N ALA A 21 -23.66 21.40 33.05
CA ALA A 21 -24.97 21.99 32.62
C ALA A 21 -25.16 22.05 31.12
N ALA A 22 -24.23 21.57 30.31
CA ALA A 22 -24.28 21.57 28.82
C ALA A 22 -24.69 20.21 28.21
N THR A 23 -25.30 19.28 28.98
CA THR A 23 -25.74 17.99 28.49
C THR A 23 -27.26 17.94 28.26
N GLY A 24 -27.75 18.79 27.39
CA GLY A 24 -29.14 18.76 26.95
C GLY A 24 -29.25 19.25 25.52
N GLY A 25 -29.10 18.32 24.54
CA GLY A 25 -29.40 18.61 23.13
C GLY A 25 -28.30 18.25 22.15
N ALA A 26 -27.98 16.98 21.99
CA ALA A 26 -27.26 16.50 20.83
C ALA A 26 -28.02 15.32 20.22
N ALA A 27 -28.83 15.63 19.24
CA ALA A 27 -29.40 14.63 18.35
C ALA A 27 -28.31 14.04 17.45
N ALA A 28 -28.22 12.71 17.48
CA ALA A 28 -27.81 11.80 16.41
C ALA A 28 -26.80 12.29 15.37
N LEU A 29 -25.53 12.25 15.70
CA LEU A 29 -24.46 11.90 14.78
C LEU A 29 -23.87 10.58 15.31
N GLY A 30 -23.98 9.51 14.48
CA GLY A 30 -23.55 8.17 14.82
C GLY A 30 -22.05 8.09 15.12
N GLY A 31 -21.69 8.42 16.36
CA GLY A 31 -20.35 8.20 16.89
C GLY A 31 -20.14 6.71 17.09
N ILE A 32 -18.99 6.21 16.71
CA ILE A 32 -18.53 4.85 16.98
C ILE A 32 -18.66 4.60 18.50
N PRO A 33 -19.47 3.61 18.95
CA PRO A 33 -19.58 3.34 20.38
C PRO A 33 -18.23 2.79 20.87
N GLY A 34 -17.53 3.50 21.70
CA GLY A 34 -16.27 3.05 22.29
C GLY A 34 -15.11 4.06 22.30
N ILE A 35 -15.27 5.25 21.74
CA ILE A 35 -14.27 6.31 21.91
C ILE A 35 -14.41 6.85 23.33
N LEU A 36 -13.34 6.72 24.11
CA LEU A 36 -13.16 7.12 25.49
C LEU A 36 -14.03 8.31 25.91
N ARG A 37 -15.03 8.07 26.76
CA ARG A 37 -15.62 9.15 27.57
C ARG A 37 -14.50 9.69 28.45
N ALA A 38 -14.25 10.99 28.39
CA ALA A 38 -13.34 11.66 29.29
C ALA A 38 -13.73 11.32 30.75
N GLY A 39 -12.96 10.43 31.39
CA GLY A 39 -13.16 10.09 32.80
C GLY A 39 -12.89 8.65 33.22
N GLN A 40 -12.81 7.68 32.32
CA GLN A 40 -12.48 6.28 32.68
C GLN A 40 -11.66 5.63 31.57
N ALA A 41 -10.37 5.94 31.50
CA ALA A 41 -9.44 5.04 30.82
C ALA A 41 -9.42 3.71 31.61
N PRO A 42 -9.54 2.53 30.95
CA PRO A 42 -9.33 1.26 31.65
C PRO A 42 -7.96 1.31 32.30
N ALA A 43 -7.88 0.98 33.59
CA ALA A 43 -6.62 0.96 34.31
C ALA A 43 -5.82 -0.28 33.90
N TYR A 44 -4.93 -0.12 32.92
CA TYR A 44 -3.93 -1.15 32.62
C TYR A 44 -2.85 -1.14 33.73
N ALA A 45 -2.24 -2.31 33.95
CA ALA A 45 -1.18 -2.43 34.94
C ALA A 45 -0.02 -1.48 34.55
N LYS A 46 0.56 -0.80 35.56
CA LYS A 46 1.71 0.09 35.36
C LYS A 46 2.84 -0.70 34.64
N GLY A 47 3.33 -0.18 33.54
CA GLY A 47 4.39 -0.82 32.76
C GLY A 47 3.88 -1.78 31.68
N THR A 48 2.55 -1.87 31.43
CA THR A 48 1.99 -2.59 30.28
C THR A 48 2.58 -2.05 28.98
N LYS A 49 3.01 -2.97 28.10
CA LYS A 49 3.62 -2.64 26.80
C LYS A 49 2.92 -3.38 25.68
N LEU A 50 2.82 -2.74 24.53
CA LEU A 50 2.48 -3.37 23.27
C LEU A 50 3.66 -3.22 22.30
N GLN A 51 4.04 -4.30 21.64
CA GLN A 51 5.06 -4.30 20.60
C GLN A 51 4.40 -4.17 19.23
N TYR A 52 4.73 -3.11 18.51
CA TYR A 52 4.23 -2.83 17.16
C TYR A 52 5.37 -2.94 16.15
N LEU A 53 5.24 -3.84 15.17
CA LEU A 53 6.18 -3.98 14.06
C LEU A 53 5.62 -3.32 12.81
N MET A 54 6.42 -2.46 12.16
CA MET A 54 6.09 -1.86 10.88
C MET A 54 7.32 -1.75 9.98
N GLN A 55 7.09 -1.52 8.70
CA GLN A 55 8.15 -1.16 7.78
C GLN A 55 8.59 0.30 7.97
N LEU A 56 9.83 0.60 7.59
CA LEU A 56 10.28 1.97 7.36
C LEU A 56 9.50 2.55 6.17
N HIS A 57 8.86 3.70 6.35
CA HIS A 57 8.08 4.32 5.32
C HIS A 57 8.95 5.12 4.34
N PHE A 58 8.59 5.11 3.05
CA PHE A 58 9.30 5.88 2.03
C PHE A 58 9.17 7.41 2.21
N ILE A 59 8.15 7.84 2.97
CA ILE A 59 7.99 9.23 3.42
C ILE A 59 8.28 9.28 4.93
N PRO A 60 9.51 9.63 5.37
CA PRO A 60 9.91 9.51 6.79
C PRO A 60 9.06 10.34 7.77
N ALA A 61 8.43 11.41 7.29
CA ALA A 61 7.54 12.24 8.10
C ALA A 61 6.31 11.46 8.61
N THR A 62 5.84 10.46 7.87
CA THR A 62 4.70 9.62 8.30
C THR A 62 5.06 8.72 9.46
N ASP A 63 6.30 8.18 9.46
CA ASP A 63 6.82 7.41 10.59
C ASP A 63 6.82 8.25 11.86
N LYS A 64 7.28 9.51 11.75
CA LYS A 64 7.26 10.44 12.89
C LYS A 64 5.86 10.69 13.40
N VAL A 65 4.90 10.97 12.51
CA VAL A 65 3.49 11.18 12.89
C VAL A 65 2.93 9.94 13.59
N PHE A 66 3.18 8.75 13.06
CA PHE A 66 2.73 7.51 13.69
C PHE A 66 3.34 7.32 15.09
N MET A 67 4.66 7.52 15.24
CA MET A 67 5.34 7.39 16.53
C MET A 67 4.84 8.43 17.56
N ASP A 68 4.61 9.68 17.15
CA ASP A 68 4.05 10.72 18.02
C ASP A 68 2.63 10.33 18.48
N GLN A 69 1.81 9.78 17.59
CA GLN A 69 0.46 9.31 17.91
C GLN A 69 0.50 8.06 18.82
N ALA A 70 1.41 7.12 18.60
CA ALA A 70 1.60 5.98 19.47
C ALA A 70 2.00 6.40 20.90
N ALA A 71 2.90 7.39 21.01
CA ALA A 71 3.30 7.97 22.30
C ALA A 71 2.14 8.72 22.97
N GLU A 72 1.34 9.47 22.20
CA GLU A 72 0.13 10.16 22.69
C GLU A 72 -0.87 9.16 23.30
N PHE A 73 -1.19 8.08 22.54
CA PHE A 73 -2.06 7.02 23.04
C PHE A 73 -1.50 6.38 24.32
N GLY A 74 -0.20 6.04 24.30
CA GLY A 74 0.48 5.46 25.43
C GLY A 74 0.35 6.32 26.70
N LYS A 75 0.55 7.65 26.56
CA LYS A 75 0.37 8.59 27.67
C LYS A 75 -1.08 8.67 28.16
N GLN A 76 -2.06 8.63 27.24
CA GLN A 76 -3.48 8.67 27.60
C GLN A 76 -3.92 7.42 28.37
N MET A 77 -3.38 6.25 27.98
CA MET A 77 -3.75 4.95 28.56
C MET A 77 -2.85 4.51 29.72
N GLY A 78 -1.75 5.21 29.99
CA GLY A 78 -0.76 4.82 31.02
C GLY A 78 0.07 3.58 30.61
N VAL A 79 0.28 3.36 29.33
CA VAL A 79 0.98 2.21 28.73
C VAL A 79 2.09 2.66 27.79
N GLU A 80 2.90 1.73 27.28
CA GLU A 80 3.93 2.00 26.28
C GLU A 80 3.63 1.26 24.97
N ILE A 81 3.64 1.96 23.84
CA ILE A 81 3.62 1.35 22.51
C ILE A 81 5.05 1.36 21.97
N GLN A 82 5.69 0.19 21.95
CA GLN A 82 7.06 0.03 21.46
C GLN A 82 7.01 -0.24 19.94
N VAL A 83 7.45 0.73 19.14
CA VAL A 83 7.42 0.65 17.68
C VAL A 83 8.78 0.20 17.14
N GLU A 84 8.84 -1.00 16.58
CA GLU A 84 9.97 -1.54 15.81
C GLU A 84 9.75 -1.23 14.32
N ARG A 85 10.76 -0.69 13.63
CA ARG A 85 10.72 -0.38 12.20
C ARG A 85 11.86 -1.07 11.50
N ILE A 86 11.54 -1.87 10.47
CA ILE A 86 12.52 -2.64 9.69
C ILE A 86 12.34 -2.42 8.18
N GLY A 87 13.24 -2.96 7.37
CA GLY A 87 13.10 -2.96 5.92
C GLY A 87 11.81 -3.67 5.48
N GLN A 88 11.13 -3.15 4.45
CA GLN A 88 9.84 -3.72 4.02
C GLN A 88 9.94 -5.20 3.62
N ASN A 89 11.05 -5.61 2.99
CA ASN A 89 11.27 -6.99 2.55
C ASN A 89 11.52 -7.95 3.73
N ASP A 90 11.85 -7.44 4.92
CA ASP A 90 12.11 -8.24 6.11
C ASP A 90 10.83 -8.51 6.93
N VAL A 91 9.80 -7.66 6.78
CA VAL A 91 8.56 -7.77 7.57
C VAL A 91 7.86 -9.12 7.41
N PRO A 92 7.69 -9.69 6.18
CA PRO A 92 7.02 -10.98 6.03
C PRO A 92 7.73 -12.12 6.76
N THR A 93 9.07 -12.17 6.69
CA THR A 93 9.88 -13.17 7.39
C THR A 93 9.78 -13.03 8.90
N ARG A 94 9.86 -11.78 9.40
CA ARG A 94 9.74 -11.48 10.83
C ARG A 94 8.36 -11.82 11.37
N ALA A 95 7.31 -11.56 10.58
CA ALA A 95 5.93 -11.89 10.91
C ALA A 95 5.67 -13.41 10.92
N ALA A 96 6.18 -14.14 9.93
CA ALA A 96 6.08 -15.60 9.89
C ALA A 96 6.75 -16.26 11.11
N ALA A 97 7.95 -15.80 11.48
CA ALA A 97 8.65 -16.25 12.68
C ALA A 97 7.84 -15.99 13.96
N ALA A 98 7.18 -14.82 14.07
CA ALA A 98 6.34 -14.50 15.21
C ALA A 98 5.10 -15.42 15.34
N VAL A 99 4.51 -15.80 14.21
CA VAL A 99 3.39 -16.78 14.17
C VAL A 99 3.85 -18.16 14.62
N GLU A 100 4.97 -18.64 14.09
CA GLU A 100 5.51 -19.97 14.40
C GLU A 100 5.95 -20.07 15.86
N MET A 101 6.70 -19.11 16.37
CA MET A 101 7.18 -19.06 17.75
C MET A 101 6.08 -18.69 18.74
N LYS A 102 4.91 -18.23 18.30
CA LYS A 102 3.82 -17.69 19.14
C LYS A 102 4.32 -16.62 20.13
N SER A 103 5.22 -15.78 19.67
CA SER A 103 5.86 -14.72 20.46
C SER A 103 6.46 -13.63 19.55
N GLY A 104 6.74 -12.46 20.11
CA GLY A 104 7.30 -11.32 19.38
C GLY A 104 6.29 -10.17 19.28
N PRO A 105 6.25 -9.42 18.18
CA PRO A 105 5.36 -8.27 18.05
C PRO A 105 3.89 -8.62 18.21
N ASP A 106 3.19 -7.85 19.06
CA ASP A 106 1.76 -8.00 19.35
C ASP A 106 0.89 -7.56 18.16
N ILE A 107 1.34 -6.50 17.49
CA ILE A 107 0.69 -5.90 16.33
C ILE A 107 1.70 -5.84 15.18
N ILE A 108 1.30 -6.27 14.00
CA ILE A 108 2.18 -6.28 12.81
C ILE A 108 1.48 -5.55 11.67
N GLN A 109 2.12 -4.50 11.15
CA GLN A 109 1.73 -3.89 9.90
C GLN A 109 2.40 -4.63 8.75
N ILE A 110 1.61 -5.17 7.83
CA ILE A 110 2.10 -6.03 6.75
C ILE A 110 1.44 -5.66 5.41
N GLN A 111 2.17 -5.89 4.33
CA GLN A 111 1.74 -5.51 2.98
C GLN A 111 1.06 -6.63 2.20
N ASN A 112 0.43 -6.22 1.08
CA ASN A 112 -0.18 -7.10 0.08
C ASN A 112 -1.25 -8.02 0.68
N ASN A 113 -1.40 -9.19 0.12
CA ASN A 113 -2.30 -10.24 0.60
C ASN A 113 -1.64 -11.18 1.64
N PHE A 114 -0.46 -10.83 2.17
CA PHE A 114 0.26 -11.62 3.17
C PHE A 114 -0.50 -11.88 4.47
N PRO A 115 -1.51 -11.08 4.89
CA PRO A 115 -2.38 -11.48 5.99
C PRO A 115 -2.99 -12.87 5.83
N HIS A 116 -3.24 -13.34 4.59
CA HIS A 116 -3.75 -14.69 4.34
C HIS A 116 -2.76 -15.79 4.71
N LEU A 117 -1.44 -15.59 4.50
CA LEU A 117 -0.40 -16.54 4.93
C LEU A 117 -0.33 -16.67 6.44
N LEU A 118 -0.59 -15.59 7.14
CA LEU A 118 -0.45 -15.46 8.60
C LEU A 118 -1.77 -15.58 9.35
N ALA A 119 -2.87 -15.87 8.65
CA ALA A 119 -4.22 -15.87 9.19
C ALA A 119 -4.38 -16.76 10.45
N ASP A 120 -3.67 -17.90 10.50
CA ASP A 120 -3.72 -18.83 11.64
C ASP A 120 -3.17 -18.19 12.94
N GLY A 121 -2.22 -17.26 12.83
CA GLY A 121 -1.67 -16.50 13.94
C GLY A 121 -2.44 -15.22 14.32
N ALA A 122 -3.43 -14.84 13.51
CA ALA A 122 -4.16 -13.59 13.67
C ALA A 122 -5.42 -13.75 14.55
N VAL A 123 -5.69 -12.72 15.36
CA VAL A 123 -6.97 -12.52 16.05
C VAL A 123 -8.02 -12.05 15.04
N ASP A 124 -9.29 -12.41 15.24
CA ASP A 124 -10.39 -11.77 14.51
C ASP A 124 -10.55 -10.33 14.99
N VAL A 125 -10.42 -9.40 14.06
CA VAL A 125 -10.55 -7.96 14.30
C VAL A 125 -11.76 -7.35 13.63
N GLY A 126 -12.80 -8.17 13.32
CA GLY A 126 -14.04 -7.71 12.71
C GLY A 126 -14.75 -6.63 13.53
N ASP A 127 -14.69 -6.73 14.86
CA ASP A 127 -15.22 -5.72 15.79
C ASP A 127 -14.47 -4.37 15.71
N VAL A 128 -13.31 -4.31 15.07
CA VAL A 128 -12.55 -3.08 14.77
C VAL A 128 -12.77 -2.67 13.31
N ALA A 129 -12.56 -3.59 12.36
CA ALA A 129 -12.56 -3.28 10.94
C ALA A 129 -13.96 -2.86 10.43
N GLU A 130 -15.03 -3.57 10.80
CA GLU A 130 -16.38 -3.29 10.29
C GLU A 130 -16.90 -1.90 10.68
N PRO A 131 -16.80 -1.47 11.96
CA PRO A 131 -17.22 -0.12 12.34
C PRO A 131 -16.43 0.98 11.62
N ILE A 132 -15.11 0.81 11.44
CA ILE A 132 -14.27 1.75 10.69
C ILE A 132 -14.75 1.84 9.24
N GLY A 133 -14.88 0.70 8.56
CA GLY A 133 -15.37 0.66 7.19
C GLY A 133 -16.73 1.32 7.03
N LYS A 134 -17.69 1.01 7.92
CA LYS A 134 -19.02 1.59 7.91
C LYS A 134 -18.99 3.12 8.12
N ALA A 135 -18.21 3.60 9.06
CA ALA A 135 -18.11 5.03 9.36
C ALA A 135 -17.42 5.82 8.25
N GLN A 136 -16.57 5.17 7.46
CA GLN A 136 -15.75 5.79 6.42
C GLN A 136 -16.20 5.44 4.98
N GLY A 137 -17.48 5.16 4.76
CA GLY A 137 -18.07 4.99 3.42
C GLY A 137 -17.78 3.64 2.74
N GLY A 138 -17.28 2.66 3.49
CA GLY A 138 -16.93 1.31 3.01
C GLY A 138 -15.49 1.19 2.53
N TYR A 139 -14.93 -0.01 2.67
CA TYR A 139 -13.62 -0.34 2.12
C TYR A 139 -13.67 -0.46 0.59
N TYR A 140 -12.54 -0.20 -0.07
CA TYR A 140 -12.33 -0.67 -1.44
C TYR A 140 -12.24 -2.19 -1.46
N ASP A 141 -12.66 -2.80 -2.58
CA ASP A 141 -12.68 -4.26 -2.72
C ASP A 141 -11.28 -4.87 -2.54
N LEU A 142 -10.24 -4.22 -3.08
CA LEU A 142 -8.85 -4.63 -2.88
C LEU A 142 -8.46 -4.65 -1.39
N SER A 143 -8.79 -3.58 -0.65
CA SER A 143 -8.45 -3.47 0.78
C SER A 143 -9.15 -4.56 1.59
N LYS A 144 -10.43 -4.83 1.29
CA LYS A 144 -11.17 -5.92 1.91
C LYS A 144 -10.62 -7.28 1.52
N ALA A 145 -10.36 -7.51 0.22
CA ALA A 145 -9.87 -8.79 -0.28
C ALA A 145 -8.58 -9.22 0.43
N ASN A 146 -7.64 -8.29 0.65
CA ASN A 146 -6.35 -8.58 1.26
C ASN A 146 -6.36 -8.72 2.80
N ALA A 147 -7.43 -8.28 3.48
CA ALA A 147 -7.55 -8.32 4.94
C ALA A 147 -8.62 -9.29 5.48
N PHE A 148 -9.48 -9.81 4.60
CA PHE A 148 -10.58 -10.71 4.96
C PHE A 148 -10.29 -12.13 4.44
N SER A 149 -10.15 -13.08 5.35
CA SER A 149 -9.76 -14.46 5.06
C SER A 149 -10.60 -15.45 5.84
N GLY A 150 -11.06 -16.53 5.20
CA GLY A 150 -11.81 -17.59 5.86
C GLY A 150 -13.07 -17.10 6.59
N GLY A 151 -13.77 -16.12 6.04
CA GLY A 151 -15.01 -15.59 6.62
C GLY A 151 -14.81 -14.60 7.79
N ARG A 152 -13.58 -14.16 8.09
CA ARG A 152 -13.27 -13.25 9.19
C ARG A 152 -12.24 -12.18 8.79
N TRP A 153 -12.19 -11.09 9.54
CA TRP A 153 -11.17 -10.08 9.39
C TRP A 153 -9.88 -10.49 10.13
N VAL A 154 -8.86 -10.84 9.37
CA VAL A 154 -7.53 -11.22 9.90
C VAL A 154 -6.60 -10.01 10.07
N ALA A 155 -7.00 -8.87 9.52
CA ALA A 155 -6.32 -7.59 9.67
C ALA A 155 -7.31 -6.43 9.52
N VAL A 156 -6.91 -5.24 9.98
CA VAL A 156 -7.60 -3.97 9.68
C VAL A 156 -6.88 -3.32 8.50
N PRO A 157 -7.54 -3.06 7.36
CA PRO A 157 -6.92 -2.33 6.26
C PRO A 157 -6.46 -0.94 6.70
N HIS A 158 -5.22 -0.59 6.36
CA HIS A 158 -4.62 0.68 6.75
C HIS A 158 -4.52 1.65 5.56
N ASP A 159 -3.89 1.23 4.48
CA ASP A 159 -3.75 2.02 3.24
C ASP A 159 -3.52 1.12 2.02
N VAL A 160 -3.51 1.75 0.86
CA VAL A 160 -3.11 1.18 -0.43
C VAL A 160 -2.02 2.06 -1.00
N LEU A 161 -0.88 1.48 -1.35
CA LEU A 161 0.18 2.23 -2.01
C LEU A 161 -0.21 2.45 -3.47
N ALA A 162 -0.31 3.71 -3.86
CA ALA A 162 -0.57 4.07 -5.25
C ALA A 162 0.60 3.67 -6.14
N TRP A 163 0.34 3.30 -7.39
CA TRP A 163 1.38 2.97 -8.36
C TRP A 163 0.97 3.46 -9.76
N ALA A 164 1.88 4.20 -10.42
CA ALA A 164 1.68 4.76 -11.75
C ALA A 164 3.03 4.92 -12.47
N TRP A 165 3.01 5.32 -13.73
CA TRP A 165 4.23 5.64 -14.46
C TRP A 165 4.69 7.06 -14.16
N ASN A 166 5.92 7.18 -13.68
CA ASN A 166 6.65 8.43 -13.52
C ASN A 166 7.51 8.65 -14.77
N TYR A 167 7.52 9.84 -15.35
CA TYR A 167 8.26 10.11 -16.59
C TYR A 167 8.78 11.53 -16.69
N ARG A 168 9.78 11.76 -17.54
CA ARG A 168 10.35 13.06 -17.87
C ARG A 168 9.65 13.63 -19.10
N GLU A 169 8.91 14.75 -18.96
CA GLU A 169 8.12 15.35 -20.05
C GLU A 169 9.00 15.81 -21.22
N SER A 170 10.13 16.46 -20.93
CA SER A 170 11.04 16.94 -21.96
C SER A 170 11.60 15.80 -22.82
N TRP A 171 11.97 14.68 -22.22
CA TRP A 171 12.54 13.54 -22.93
C TRP A 171 11.51 12.81 -23.76
N LEU A 172 10.26 12.73 -23.31
CA LEU A 172 9.16 12.22 -24.14
C LEU A 172 8.94 13.11 -25.36
N ALA A 173 8.95 14.43 -25.18
CA ALA A 173 8.79 15.40 -26.26
C ALA A 173 9.91 15.30 -27.32
N GLU A 174 11.17 15.06 -26.92
CA GLU A 174 12.31 14.84 -27.82
C GLU A 174 12.13 13.67 -28.78
N VAL A 175 11.33 12.67 -28.40
CA VAL A 175 11.05 11.48 -29.23
C VAL A 175 9.66 11.52 -29.87
N GLY A 176 9.00 12.70 -29.82
CA GLY A 176 7.74 12.98 -30.51
C GLY A 176 6.48 12.58 -29.72
N TYR A 177 6.59 12.41 -28.39
CA TYR A 177 5.47 12.12 -27.52
C TYR A 177 5.12 13.32 -26.64
N ASN A 178 4.05 14.05 -27.01
CA ASN A 178 3.51 15.18 -26.20
C ASN A 178 2.58 14.71 -25.06
N LYS A 179 2.28 13.40 -25.01
CA LYS A 179 1.49 12.73 -23.98
C LYS A 179 2.04 11.34 -23.74
N PHE A 180 1.82 10.82 -22.53
CA PHE A 180 2.20 9.45 -22.22
C PHE A 180 1.39 8.44 -23.08
N PRO A 181 2.00 7.33 -23.51
CA PRO A 181 1.36 6.31 -24.35
C PRO A 181 0.08 5.73 -23.74
N GLU A 182 -0.93 5.54 -24.58
CA GLU A 182 -2.21 4.94 -24.20
C GLU A 182 -2.19 3.41 -24.25
N THR A 183 -1.35 2.81 -25.12
CA THR A 183 -1.24 1.36 -25.27
C THR A 183 0.18 0.85 -25.04
N TRP A 184 0.32 -0.44 -24.75
CA TRP A 184 1.62 -1.07 -24.52
C TRP A 184 2.49 -1.09 -25.78
N GLU A 185 1.91 -1.13 -26.97
CA GLU A 185 2.62 -1.03 -28.24
C GLU A 185 3.24 0.37 -28.42
N GLN A 186 2.45 1.41 -28.13
CA GLN A 186 2.95 2.79 -28.15
C GLN A 186 4.03 3.01 -27.06
N PHE A 187 3.86 2.40 -25.88
CA PHE A 187 4.85 2.46 -24.82
C PHE A 187 6.18 1.83 -25.23
N ARG A 188 6.13 0.67 -25.91
CA ARG A 188 7.33 0.03 -26.48
C ARG A 188 8.00 0.92 -27.52
N ASP A 189 7.25 1.52 -28.46
CA ASP A 189 7.80 2.42 -29.47
C ASP A 189 8.46 3.66 -28.84
N MET A 190 7.79 4.30 -27.88
CA MET A 190 8.34 5.41 -27.12
C MET A 190 9.64 4.99 -26.42
N GLY A 191 9.61 3.89 -25.66
CA GLY A 191 10.77 3.40 -24.92
C GLY A 191 11.97 3.06 -25.81
N LYS A 192 11.72 2.48 -26.98
CA LYS A 192 12.75 2.22 -27.99
C LYS A 192 13.44 3.51 -28.47
N LYS A 193 12.66 4.55 -28.75
CA LYS A 193 13.19 5.85 -29.17
C LYS A 193 13.97 6.52 -28.03
N LEU A 194 13.46 6.44 -26.79
CA LEU A 194 14.13 6.95 -25.60
C LEU A 194 15.47 6.24 -25.34
N LYS A 195 15.50 4.90 -25.39
CA LYS A 195 16.74 4.11 -25.23
C LYS A 195 17.77 4.45 -26.31
N ALA A 196 17.36 4.69 -27.55
CA ALA A 196 18.25 5.13 -28.63
C ALA A 196 18.86 6.52 -28.37
N LYS A 197 18.25 7.34 -27.51
CA LYS A 197 18.78 8.63 -27.04
C LYS A 197 19.61 8.52 -25.74
N GLY A 198 19.78 7.31 -25.18
CA GLY A 198 20.48 7.09 -23.94
C GLY A 198 19.62 7.23 -22.69
N HIS A 199 18.29 7.29 -22.83
CA HIS A 199 17.32 7.47 -21.76
C HIS A 199 16.35 6.27 -21.66
N PRO A 200 16.83 5.05 -21.29
CA PRO A 200 15.98 3.86 -21.24
C PRO A 200 14.83 4.00 -20.24
N VAL A 201 13.81 3.15 -20.39
CA VAL A 201 12.80 2.90 -19.36
C VAL A 201 13.41 2.02 -18.29
N GLY A 202 13.14 2.29 -17.01
CA GLY A 202 13.62 1.48 -15.90
C GLY A 202 12.48 0.79 -15.15
N CYS A 203 12.60 -0.51 -14.94
CA CYS A 203 11.66 -1.29 -14.11
C CYS A 203 12.43 -2.24 -13.20
N ALA A 204 11.96 -2.40 -11.96
CA ALA A 204 12.52 -3.37 -11.03
C ALA A 204 11.96 -4.77 -11.32
N PHE A 205 12.84 -5.77 -11.41
CA PHE A 205 12.53 -7.19 -11.60
C PHE A 205 13.25 -8.11 -10.62
N GLY A 206 14.00 -7.55 -9.66
CA GLY A 206 14.54 -8.32 -8.54
C GLY A 206 13.44 -8.82 -7.60
N HIS A 207 13.75 -9.76 -6.71
CA HIS A 207 12.81 -10.25 -5.70
C HIS A 207 12.58 -9.17 -4.63
N SER A 208 11.74 -8.19 -4.95
CA SER A 208 11.28 -7.13 -4.06
C SER A 208 9.77 -7.19 -3.90
N THR A 209 9.28 -6.72 -2.77
CA THR A 209 7.88 -6.97 -2.36
C THR A 209 6.86 -6.32 -3.29
N ASN A 210 7.14 -5.15 -3.89
CA ASN A 210 6.14 -4.32 -4.57
C ASN A 210 6.35 -4.22 -6.09
N ASP A 211 7.28 -3.38 -6.57
CA ASP A 211 7.35 -2.95 -7.97
C ASP A 211 7.38 -4.08 -9.01
N PRO A 212 8.18 -5.16 -8.83
CA PRO A 212 8.17 -6.26 -9.80
C PRO A 212 6.82 -6.98 -9.85
N ASN A 213 6.16 -7.17 -8.70
CA ASN A 213 4.83 -7.74 -8.64
C ASN A 213 3.79 -6.80 -9.28
N ASN A 214 3.83 -5.49 -8.96
CA ASN A 214 2.91 -4.49 -9.52
C ASN A 214 2.96 -4.50 -11.05
N TYR A 215 4.17 -4.52 -11.61
CA TYR A 215 4.39 -4.56 -13.05
C TYR A 215 3.92 -5.88 -13.67
N CYS A 216 4.38 -7.03 -13.16
CA CYS A 216 4.12 -8.34 -13.76
C CYS A 216 2.63 -8.72 -13.70
N TYR A 217 1.99 -8.54 -12.55
CA TYR A 217 0.55 -8.76 -12.41
C TYR A 217 -0.25 -7.80 -13.28
N GLY A 218 0.06 -6.50 -13.21
CA GLY A 218 -0.62 -5.48 -14.00
C GLY A 218 -0.55 -5.75 -15.50
N LEU A 219 0.64 -6.05 -16.04
CA LEU A 219 0.82 -6.40 -17.45
C LEU A 219 0.02 -7.65 -17.83
N THR A 220 0.10 -8.72 -17.03
CA THR A 220 -0.64 -9.96 -17.25
C THR A 220 -2.15 -9.69 -17.36
N TRP A 221 -2.71 -8.94 -16.41
CA TRP A 221 -4.15 -8.61 -16.40
C TRP A 221 -4.57 -7.69 -17.53
N CYS A 222 -3.73 -6.74 -17.95
CA CYS A 222 -4.00 -5.87 -19.08
C CYS A 222 -4.17 -6.67 -20.39
N PHE A 223 -3.53 -7.83 -20.50
CA PHE A 223 -3.67 -8.75 -21.63
C PHE A 223 -4.73 -9.85 -21.42
N GLY A 224 -5.44 -9.85 -20.28
CA GLY A 224 -6.51 -10.79 -19.97
C GLY A 224 -6.02 -12.11 -19.36
N GLY A 225 -4.73 -12.21 -19.00
CA GLY A 225 -4.20 -13.31 -18.20
C GLY A 225 -4.71 -13.24 -16.76
N MET A 226 -4.87 -14.40 -16.13
CA MET A 226 -5.28 -14.56 -14.73
C MET A 226 -4.67 -15.83 -14.16
N GLU A 227 -4.42 -15.84 -12.85
CA GLU A 227 -3.85 -17.02 -12.17
C GLU A 227 -4.86 -18.17 -12.09
N VAL A 228 -6.09 -17.84 -11.65
CA VAL A 228 -7.15 -18.83 -11.37
C VAL A 228 -8.51 -18.33 -11.87
N GLU A 229 -9.44 -19.26 -12.02
CA GLU A 229 -10.87 -19.01 -12.23
C GLU A 229 -11.52 -18.40 -10.98
N LYS A 230 -12.78 -17.99 -11.10
CA LYS A 230 -13.59 -17.42 -9.99
C LYS A 230 -13.73 -18.36 -8.79
N ASP A 231 -13.53 -19.67 -8.99
CA ASP A 231 -13.55 -20.68 -7.92
C ASP A 231 -12.34 -20.57 -6.97
N GLY A 232 -11.31 -19.78 -7.35
CA GLY A 232 -10.08 -19.60 -6.57
C GLY A 232 -9.19 -20.84 -6.50
N LYS A 233 -9.38 -21.83 -7.38
CA LYS A 233 -8.70 -23.14 -7.37
C LYS A 233 -8.20 -23.55 -8.75
N THR A 234 -9.03 -23.41 -9.79
CA THR A 234 -8.69 -23.82 -11.14
C THR A 234 -7.66 -22.87 -11.76
N VAL A 235 -6.43 -23.34 -11.91
CA VAL A 235 -5.33 -22.54 -12.51
C VAL A 235 -5.57 -22.36 -14.00
N ILE A 236 -5.52 -21.12 -14.46
CA ILE A 236 -5.78 -20.71 -15.84
C ILE A 236 -4.72 -19.73 -16.41
N LEU A 237 -3.52 -19.72 -15.83
CA LEU A 237 -2.46 -18.80 -16.25
C LEU A 237 -2.04 -19.01 -17.72
N ASP A 238 -2.15 -20.23 -18.23
CA ASP A 238 -1.72 -20.66 -19.58
C ASP A 238 -2.64 -20.22 -20.72
N LYS A 239 -3.55 -19.27 -20.47
CA LYS A 239 -4.40 -18.70 -21.51
C LYS A 239 -3.62 -17.76 -22.46
N LYS A 240 -4.17 -17.58 -23.66
CA LYS A 240 -3.58 -16.79 -24.75
C LYS A 240 -3.11 -15.39 -24.30
N GLY A 241 -3.91 -14.68 -23.50
CA GLY A 241 -3.56 -13.32 -23.07
C GLY A 241 -2.26 -13.26 -22.26
N THR A 242 -2.02 -14.23 -21.35
CA THR A 242 -0.74 -14.29 -20.63
C THR A 242 0.44 -14.52 -21.55
N LEU A 243 0.29 -15.39 -22.55
CA LEU A 243 1.35 -15.65 -23.51
C LEU A 243 1.67 -14.42 -24.38
N GLU A 244 0.65 -13.64 -24.78
CA GLU A 244 0.85 -12.40 -25.52
C GLU A 244 1.60 -11.35 -24.70
N ALA A 245 1.22 -11.15 -23.43
CA ALA A 245 1.95 -10.28 -22.51
C ALA A 245 3.41 -10.75 -22.34
N LEU A 246 3.60 -12.05 -22.18
CA LEU A 246 4.92 -12.65 -22.00
C LEU A 246 5.79 -12.57 -23.24
N LYS A 247 5.23 -12.56 -24.44
CA LYS A 247 5.98 -12.32 -25.70
C LYS A 247 6.36 -10.86 -25.90
N LEU A 248 5.48 -9.93 -25.50
CA LEU A 248 5.75 -8.50 -25.58
C LEU A 248 6.92 -8.08 -24.68
N ASN A 249 6.97 -8.59 -23.46
CA ASN A 249 7.89 -8.09 -22.44
C ASN A 249 9.38 -8.29 -22.75
N PRO A 250 9.89 -9.45 -23.22
CA PRO A 250 11.29 -9.62 -23.61
C PRO A 250 11.70 -8.71 -24.77
N ALA A 251 10.81 -8.52 -25.74
CA ALA A 251 11.07 -7.60 -26.84
C ALA A 251 11.18 -6.16 -26.35
N MET A 252 10.25 -5.74 -25.48
CA MET A 252 10.26 -4.41 -24.86
C MET A 252 11.49 -4.24 -23.95
N TRP A 253 11.87 -5.27 -23.20
CA TRP A 253 13.09 -5.27 -22.38
C TRP A 253 14.34 -4.97 -23.22
N LYS A 254 14.55 -5.75 -24.29
CA LYS A 254 15.69 -5.58 -25.18
C LYS A 254 15.72 -4.21 -25.86
N GLU A 255 14.58 -3.74 -26.33
CA GLU A 255 14.50 -2.55 -27.18
C GLU A 255 14.38 -1.25 -26.39
N ALA A 256 13.77 -1.26 -25.19
CA ALA A 256 13.33 -0.06 -24.50
C ALA A 256 13.87 0.07 -23.07
N MET A 257 14.15 -1.03 -22.37
CA MET A 257 14.42 -0.98 -20.94
C MET A 257 15.90 -0.97 -20.59
N ASP A 258 16.23 -0.53 -19.37
CA ASP A 258 17.53 -0.64 -18.75
C ASP A 258 17.80 -2.08 -18.29
N GLU A 259 18.92 -2.64 -18.68
CA GLU A 259 19.24 -4.05 -18.41
C GLU A 259 19.53 -4.33 -16.94
N GLY A 260 19.94 -3.31 -16.17
CA GLY A 260 20.19 -3.42 -14.72
C GLY A 260 18.92 -3.75 -13.93
N GLY A 261 17.74 -3.48 -14.49
CA GLY A 261 16.45 -3.70 -13.86
C GLY A 261 16.20 -5.13 -13.34
N LEU A 262 16.85 -6.16 -13.93
CA LEU A 262 16.74 -7.55 -13.45
C LEU A 262 17.25 -7.75 -12.02
N SER A 263 18.11 -6.86 -11.52
CA SER A 263 18.64 -6.91 -10.16
C SER A 263 18.10 -5.80 -9.24
N TRP A 264 17.24 -4.93 -9.75
CA TRP A 264 16.73 -3.79 -8.99
C TRP A 264 15.66 -4.20 -7.97
N ASP A 265 15.71 -3.53 -6.82
CA ASP A 265 14.68 -3.51 -5.79
C ASP A 265 13.77 -2.28 -5.92
N ASP A 266 12.77 -2.15 -5.03
CA ASP A 266 11.79 -1.04 -5.00
C ASP A 266 12.39 0.36 -4.75
N ALA A 267 13.69 0.47 -4.47
CA ALA A 267 14.40 1.75 -4.30
C ALA A 267 15.41 2.03 -5.42
N SER A 268 15.76 1.05 -6.22
CA SER A 268 16.78 1.17 -7.26
C SER A 268 16.30 2.04 -8.42
N ASN A 269 15.06 1.85 -8.88
CA ASN A 269 14.44 2.66 -9.92
C ASN A 269 14.28 4.13 -9.47
N ASN A 270 14.01 4.40 -8.18
CA ASN A 270 13.96 5.75 -7.63
C ASN A 270 15.30 6.47 -7.79
N ARG A 271 16.38 5.79 -7.40
CA ARG A 271 17.73 6.34 -7.53
C ARG A 271 18.11 6.58 -9.00
N ALA A 272 17.79 5.65 -9.88
CA ALA A 272 18.08 5.75 -11.31
C ALA A 272 17.30 6.90 -11.98
N PHE A 273 16.03 7.11 -11.62
CA PHE A 273 15.22 8.21 -12.15
C PHE A 273 15.73 9.57 -11.67
N LEU A 274 16.02 9.71 -10.36
CA LEU A 274 16.54 10.95 -9.79
C LEU A 274 17.94 11.28 -10.32
N ALA A 275 18.76 10.28 -10.61
CA ALA A 275 20.08 10.45 -11.21
C ALA A 275 20.02 10.74 -12.73
N GLY A 276 18.85 10.69 -13.37
CA GLY A 276 18.69 10.89 -14.81
C GLY A 276 19.20 9.72 -15.66
N SER A 277 19.38 8.52 -15.08
CA SER A 277 19.80 7.32 -15.82
C SER A 277 18.67 6.68 -16.61
N ILE A 278 17.43 6.90 -16.20
CA ILE A 278 16.22 6.41 -16.85
C ILE A 278 15.20 7.52 -17.02
N SER A 279 14.40 7.42 -18.08
CA SER A 279 13.40 8.41 -18.46
C SER A 279 12.01 8.16 -17.87
N VAL A 280 11.68 6.89 -17.67
CA VAL A 280 10.34 6.43 -17.29
C VAL A 280 10.48 5.27 -16.30
N THR A 281 9.65 5.25 -15.27
CA THR A 281 9.59 4.11 -14.33
C THR A 281 8.18 3.95 -13.76
N GLY A 282 7.74 2.69 -13.62
CA GLY A 282 6.54 2.39 -12.84
C GLY A 282 6.89 2.39 -11.35
N ASN A 283 6.19 3.20 -10.55
CA ASN A 283 6.48 3.37 -9.13
C ASN A 283 5.32 4.03 -8.37
N SER A 284 5.36 3.91 -7.05
CA SER A 284 4.60 4.78 -6.15
C SER A 284 5.10 6.23 -6.21
N PRO A 285 4.36 7.22 -5.71
CA PRO A 285 4.77 8.64 -5.79
C PRO A 285 5.94 9.03 -4.87
N SER A 286 6.77 8.07 -4.44
CA SER A 286 7.92 8.30 -3.55
C SER A 286 9.04 9.16 -4.18
N ILE A 287 9.16 9.12 -5.51
CA ILE A 287 10.15 9.91 -6.25
C ILE A 287 9.79 11.41 -6.18
N TYR A 288 8.52 11.74 -6.30
CA TYR A 288 8.03 13.12 -6.45
C TYR A 288 8.40 14.05 -5.30
N PRO A 289 8.15 13.72 -4.00
CA PRO A 289 8.56 14.57 -2.89
C PRO A 289 10.07 14.69 -2.76
N VAL A 290 10.83 13.63 -3.05
CA VAL A 290 12.30 13.68 -3.03
C VAL A 290 12.83 14.59 -4.16
N ALA A 291 12.22 14.52 -5.34
CA ALA A 291 12.57 15.42 -6.45
C ALA A 291 12.28 16.86 -6.09
N ARG A 292 11.08 17.15 -5.54
CA ARG A 292 10.71 18.49 -5.09
C ARG A 292 11.72 19.09 -4.10
N ASP A 293 12.16 18.30 -3.15
CA ASP A 293 13.00 18.78 -2.05
C ASP A 293 14.50 18.84 -2.40
N LYS A 294 14.99 18.02 -3.34
CA LYS A 294 16.43 17.83 -3.60
C LYS A 294 16.85 17.93 -5.07
N PHE A 295 15.94 17.77 -6.02
CA PHE A 295 16.23 17.71 -7.46
C PHE A 295 15.22 18.57 -8.25
N PRO A 296 15.28 19.93 -8.12
CA PRO A 296 14.26 20.83 -8.68
C PRO A 296 14.08 20.68 -10.19
N ASP A 297 15.13 20.42 -10.95
CA ASP A 297 15.05 20.23 -12.40
C ASP A 297 14.28 18.94 -12.76
N VAL A 298 14.49 17.87 -11.98
CA VAL A 298 13.72 16.63 -12.12
C VAL A 298 12.25 16.88 -11.77
N TYR A 299 11.99 17.56 -10.64
CA TYR A 299 10.64 17.86 -10.17
C TYR A 299 9.82 18.69 -11.18
N GLN A 300 10.43 19.69 -11.80
CA GLN A 300 9.75 20.52 -12.79
C GLN A 300 9.39 19.74 -14.06
N ASP A 301 10.30 18.87 -14.51
CA ASP A 301 10.18 18.10 -15.73
C ASP A 301 9.45 16.77 -15.59
N MET A 302 9.26 16.24 -14.36
CA MET A 302 8.55 14.97 -14.18
C MET A 302 7.04 15.13 -14.14
N ASN A 303 6.36 14.09 -14.62
CA ASN A 303 4.91 13.97 -14.54
C ASN A 303 4.53 12.48 -14.31
N HIS A 304 3.24 12.22 -14.15
CA HIS A 304 2.72 10.90 -13.85
C HIS A 304 1.60 10.53 -14.83
N ALA A 305 1.54 9.24 -15.17
CA ALA A 305 0.53 8.71 -16.08
C ALA A 305 0.01 7.34 -15.63
N PRO A 306 -1.25 7.01 -15.98
CA PRO A 306 -1.77 5.68 -15.75
C PRO A 306 -1.05 4.64 -16.62
N THR A 307 -1.08 3.36 -16.20
CA THR A 307 -0.50 2.27 -16.99
C THR A 307 -1.15 2.21 -18.38
N PRO A 308 -0.40 1.88 -19.45
CA PRO A 308 -0.97 1.69 -20.77
C PRO A 308 -2.07 0.60 -20.80
N ARG A 309 -3.03 0.73 -21.70
CA ARG A 309 -4.06 -0.29 -21.91
C ARG A 309 -3.50 -1.47 -22.69
N GLY A 310 -3.88 -2.67 -22.27
CA GLY A 310 -3.80 -3.85 -23.11
C GLY A 310 -5.18 -4.20 -23.72
N PRO A 311 -5.29 -5.32 -24.46
CA PRO A 311 -6.54 -5.77 -25.07
C PRO A 311 -7.69 -5.97 -24.11
N ALA A 312 -7.41 -6.36 -22.84
CA ALA A 312 -8.42 -6.57 -21.81
C ALA A 312 -8.75 -5.32 -20.99
N GLY A 313 -7.96 -4.26 -21.12
CA GLY A 313 -8.16 -3.03 -20.36
C GLY A 313 -6.88 -2.52 -19.69
N ARG A 314 -7.08 -1.79 -18.58
CA ARG A 314 -6.04 -1.22 -17.75
C ARG A 314 -6.29 -1.70 -16.33
N PHE A 315 -5.31 -2.37 -15.73
CA PHE A 315 -5.46 -2.94 -14.40
C PHE A 315 -4.17 -2.79 -13.60
N TYR A 316 -4.31 -2.75 -12.28
CA TYR A 316 -3.21 -2.55 -11.35
C TYR A 316 -3.21 -3.63 -10.27
N GLN A 317 -2.05 -4.18 -9.99
CA GLN A 317 -1.74 -4.71 -8.67
C GLN A 317 -1.25 -3.53 -7.84
N LEU A 318 -1.90 -3.27 -6.72
CA LEU A 318 -1.48 -2.22 -5.78
C LEU A 318 -1.18 -2.87 -4.44
N PRO A 319 -0.01 -2.58 -3.84
CA PRO A 319 0.28 -3.06 -2.50
C PRO A 319 -0.70 -2.44 -1.50
N THR A 320 -1.32 -3.27 -0.68
CA THR A 320 -2.09 -2.81 0.47
C THR A 320 -1.24 -2.91 1.72
N THR A 321 -1.49 -2.06 2.69
CA THR A 321 -0.97 -2.21 4.05
C THR A 321 -2.12 -2.53 4.98
N SER A 322 -1.94 -3.50 5.86
CA SER A 322 -2.94 -3.93 6.83
C SER A 322 -2.33 -4.15 8.20
N ILE A 323 -3.10 -3.93 9.26
CA ILE A 323 -2.69 -4.05 10.66
C ILE A 323 -3.25 -5.35 11.22
N MET A 324 -2.37 -6.31 11.52
CA MET A 324 -2.71 -7.59 12.14
C MET A 324 -2.52 -7.52 13.64
N LEU A 325 -3.46 -8.09 14.41
CA LEU A 325 -3.31 -8.36 15.84
C LEU A 325 -3.01 -9.84 16.02
N MET A 326 -1.89 -10.14 16.69
CA MET A 326 -1.42 -11.51 16.84
C MET A 326 -2.05 -12.23 18.03
N LYS A 327 -2.34 -13.53 17.89
CA LYS A 327 -3.00 -14.35 18.93
C LYS A 327 -2.20 -14.44 20.25
N HIS A 328 -0.87 -14.34 20.18
CA HIS A 328 -0.01 -14.36 21.34
C HIS A 328 -0.01 -13.05 22.16
N CYS A 329 -0.58 -11.99 21.60
CA CYS A 329 -0.76 -10.73 22.34
C CYS A 329 -1.61 -10.97 23.59
N LYS A 330 -1.08 -10.61 24.76
CA LYS A 330 -1.78 -10.74 26.05
C LYS A 330 -2.81 -9.63 26.26
N GLU A 331 -2.53 -8.46 25.72
CA GLU A 331 -3.35 -7.24 25.90
C GLU A 331 -4.20 -6.95 24.64
N GLN A 332 -4.93 -7.97 24.13
CA GLN A 332 -5.70 -7.85 22.87
C GLN A 332 -6.73 -6.71 22.89
N LYS A 333 -7.35 -6.43 24.04
CA LYS A 333 -8.30 -5.31 24.19
C LYS A 333 -7.60 -3.97 23.95
N LEU A 334 -6.47 -3.75 24.62
CA LEU A 334 -5.65 -2.55 24.46
C LEU A 334 -5.16 -2.39 23.02
N ALA A 335 -4.71 -3.47 22.39
CA ALA A 335 -4.27 -3.47 21.00
C ALA A 335 -5.42 -3.07 20.05
N LYS A 336 -6.63 -3.62 20.23
CA LYS A 336 -7.82 -3.23 19.47
C LYS A 336 -8.22 -1.77 19.71
N GLU A 337 -8.11 -1.27 20.95
CA GLU A 337 -8.35 0.14 21.27
C GLU A 337 -7.35 1.07 20.59
N PHE A 338 -6.06 0.68 20.59
CA PHE A 338 -5.03 1.44 19.87
C PHE A 338 -5.31 1.52 18.35
N ILE A 339 -5.66 0.40 17.73
CA ILE A 339 -5.97 0.38 16.29
C ILE A 339 -7.20 1.25 15.98
N ARG A 340 -8.28 1.17 16.78
CA ARG A 340 -9.46 2.03 16.62
C ARG A 340 -9.13 3.50 16.78
N TRP A 341 -8.32 3.82 17.81
CA TRP A 341 -7.91 5.17 18.12
C TRP A 341 -7.07 5.80 17.00
N PHE A 342 -6.11 5.03 16.48
CA PHE A 342 -5.26 5.45 15.37
C PHE A 342 -6.06 5.63 14.06
N MET A 343 -6.96 4.70 13.74
CA MET A 343 -7.79 4.73 12.54
C MET A 343 -9.01 5.67 12.65
N ALA A 344 -9.21 6.34 13.79
CA ALA A 344 -10.24 7.38 13.92
C ALA A 344 -9.93 8.55 12.95
N LYS A 345 -11.02 9.11 12.35
CA LYS A 345 -10.92 10.07 11.24
C LYS A 345 -9.86 11.15 11.46
N GLU A 346 -9.93 11.87 12.58
CA GLU A 346 -9.09 13.04 12.85
C GLU A 346 -7.59 12.70 12.97
N ARG A 347 -7.29 11.49 13.48
CA ARG A 347 -5.91 11.01 13.64
C ARG A 347 -5.38 10.42 12.36
N TYR A 348 -6.20 9.61 11.71
CA TYR A 348 -5.85 9.03 10.42
C TYR A 348 -5.66 10.11 9.36
N GLU A 349 -6.51 11.14 9.32
CA GLU A 349 -6.38 12.28 8.42
C GLU A 349 -5.04 12.99 8.56
N LYS A 350 -4.56 13.19 9.80
CA LYS A 350 -3.24 13.79 10.06
C LYS A 350 -2.10 12.93 9.48
N TRP A 351 -2.17 11.61 9.64
CA TRP A 351 -1.22 10.69 9.05
C TRP A 351 -1.30 10.72 7.52
N PHE A 352 -2.51 10.62 6.97
CA PHE A 352 -2.76 10.62 5.53
C PHE A 352 -2.30 11.92 4.86
N ASP A 353 -2.59 13.05 5.45
CA ASP A 353 -2.13 14.37 4.98
C ASP A 353 -0.61 14.43 4.89
N THR A 354 0.10 13.79 5.84
CA THR A 354 1.56 13.72 5.87
C THR A 354 2.11 12.73 4.84
N ALA A 355 1.39 11.63 4.59
CA ALA A 355 1.73 10.67 3.54
C ALA A 355 1.54 11.28 2.14
N ASP A 356 0.82 12.40 2.06
CA ASP A 356 0.49 13.09 0.83
C ASP A 356 -0.19 12.11 -0.16
N THR A 357 0.15 12.14 -1.43
CA THR A 357 -0.42 11.25 -2.45
C THR A 357 0.22 9.87 -2.51
N PHE A 358 1.17 9.55 -1.62
CA PHE A 358 1.82 8.24 -1.55
C PHE A 358 0.88 7.11 -1.16
N ALA A 359 -0.07 7.39 -0.28
CA ALA A 359 -1.02 6.42 0.24
C ALA A 359 -2.45 6.75 -0.20
N ILE A 360 -3.20 5.77 -0.65
CA ILE A 360 -4.65 5.82 -0.82
C ILE A 360 -5.27 5.24 0.46
N PRO A 361 -6.07 5.99 1.22
CA PRO A 361 -6.78 5.43 2.36
C PRO A 361 -7.63 4.21 1.96
N PRO A 362 -7.83 3.23 2.85
CA PRO A 362 -8.45 1.96 2.49
C PRO A 362 -9.97 2.07 2.26
N THR A 363 -10.56 3.23 2.55
CA THR A 363 -12.01 3.49 2.55
C THR A 363 -12.40 4.63 1.61
N LYS A 364 -13.64 4.61 1.14
CA LYS A 364 -14.13 5.47 0.03
C LYS A 364 -14.34 6.92 0.42
N MET A 365 -14.49 7.25 1.71
CA MET A 365 -14.74 8.64 2.14
C MET A 365 -13.60 9.60 1.80
N TRP A 366 -12.40 9.10 1.59
CA TRP A 366 -11.20 9.90 1.34
C TRP A 366 -10.95 10.17 -0.15
N TYR A 367 -11.80 9.62 -1.03
CA TYR A 367 -11.60 9.73 -2.48
C TYR A 367 -11.57 11.18 -2.96
N ASP A 368 -12.41 12.04 -2.38
CA ASP A 368 -12.50 13.46 -2.72
C ASP A 368 -11.72 14.37 -1.74
N HIS A 369 -10.78 13.80 -0.98
CA HIS A 369 -9.97 14.58 -0.03
C HIS A 369 -9.11 15.61 -0.76
N PRO A 370 -8.96 16.86 -0.21
CA PRO A 370 -8.23 17.94 -0.87
C PRO A 370 -6.77 17.63 -1.21
N VAL A 371 -6.11 16.69 -0.52
CA VAL A 371 -4.73 16.26 -0.81
C VAL A 371 -4.52 15.89 -2.28
N TRP A 372 -5.53 15.26 -2.91
CA TRP A 372 -5.44 14.76 -4.28
C TRP A 372 -5.35 15.87 -5.35
N VAL A 373 -5.82 17.06 -5.03
CA VAL A 373 -5.86 18.21 -5.97
C VAL A 373 -4.88 19.31 -5.62
N ARG A 374 -4.07 19.13 -4.58
CA ARG A 374 -2.97 20.07 -4.24
C ARG A 374 -2.01 20.21 -5.40
N ASP A 375 -1.72 19.10 -6.06
CA ASP A 375 -0.94 19.06 -7.30
C ASP A 375 -1.63 18.16 -8.33
N ARG A 376 -1.99 18.75 -9.47
CA ARG A 376 -2.70 18.04 -10.55
C ARG A 376 -1.90 16.86 -11.14
N LYS A 377 -0.56 16.92 -11.08
CA LYS A 377 0.31 15.83 -11.52
C LYS A 377 0.05 14.52 -10.75
N ASN A 378 -0.44 14.63 -9.50
CA ASN A 378 -0.63 13.49 -8.60
C ASN A 378 -2.05 12.89 -8.61
N VAL A 379 -3.01 13.48 -9.33
CA VAL A 379 -4.40 12.97 -9.37
C VAL A 379 -4.49 11.52 -9.86
N VAL A 380 -3.59 11.12 -10.76
CA VAL A 380 -3.53 9.74 -11.28
C VAL A 380 -3.40 8.71 -10.15
N PHE A 381 -2.64 9.02 -9.11
CA PHE A 381 -2.42 8.12 -7.99
C PHE A 381 -3.68 7.81 -7.17
N ARG A 382 -4.64 8.74 -7.11
CA ARG A 382 -5.97 8.47 -6.56
C ARG A 382 -6.76 7.50 -7.43
N ASP A 383 -6.74 7.74 -8.74
CA ASP A 383 -7.68 7.10 -9.67
C ASP A 383 -7.33 5.64 -9.99
N VAL A 384 -6.07 5.21 -9.78
CA VAL A 384 -5.64 3.83 -10.02
C VAL A 384 -6.40 2.78 -9.19
N ILE A 385 -6.96 3.18 -8.05
CA ILE A 385 -7.74 2.28 -7.18
C ILE A 385 -9.01 1.72 -7.86
N LYS A 386 -9.56 2.42 -8.86
CA LYS A 386 -10.77 2.03 -9.58
C LYS A 386 -10.58 0.74 -10.39
N ASP A 387 -9.36 0.54 -10.90
CA ASP A 387 -9.01 -0.58 -11.76
C ASP A 387 -8.06 -1.57 -11.05
N ALA A 388 -7.99 -1.48 -9.72
CA ALA A 388 -7.14 -2.34 -8.90
C ALA A 388 -7.72 -3.75 -8.77
N ARG A 389 -6.81 -4.74 -8.79
CA ARG A 389 -7.09 -6.15 -8.58
C ARG A 389 -6.15 -6.72 -7.51
N TRP A 390 -6.44 -7.90 -7.02
CA TRP A 390 -5.61 -8.62 -6.05
C TRP A 390 -5.03 -9.90 -6.65
N PRO A 391 -3.88 -10.38 -6.19
CA PRO A 391 -3.34 -11.68 -6.59
C PRO A 391 -4.34 -12.81 -6.35
N GLY A 392 -4.48 -13.69 -7.35
CA GLY A 392 -5.56 -14.70 -7.37
C GLY A 392 -6.87 -14.22 -7.99
N PHE A 393 -6.93 -12.97 -8.52
CA PHE A 393 -8.08 -12.52 -9.31
C PHE A 393 -8.21 -13.42 -10.57
N ALA A 394 -9.41 -13.88 -11.03
CA ALA A 394 -10.78 -13.54 -10.63
C ALA A 394 -11.34 -14.32 -9.42
N GLY A 395 -10.59 -15.23 -8.80
CA GLY A 395 -10.96 -15.87 -7.55
C GLY A 395 -10.78 -14.92 -6.35
N PRO A 396 -11.16 -15.37 -5.14
CA PRO A 396 -10.89 -14.62 -3.91
C PRO A 396 -9.39 -14.58 -3.61
N ALA A 397 -8.93 -13.53 -2.95
CA ALA A 397 -7.61 -13.54 -2.33
C ALA A 397 -7.56 -14.68 -1.30
N SER A 398 -6.45 -15.39 -1.25
CA SER A 398 -6.33 -16.64 -0.48
C SER A 398 -4.89 -16.87 -0.02
N ARG A 399 -4.69 -17.87 0.84
CA ARG A 399 -3.37 -18.36 1.21
C ARG A 399 -2.55 -18.75 -0.02
N ASN A 400 -3.18 -19.46 -0.99
CA ASN A 400 -2.50 -19.92 -2.20
C ASN A 400 -2.05 -18.74 -3.07
N SER A 401 -2.90 -17.74 -3.29
CA SER A 401 -2.50 -16.55 -4.06
C SER A 401 -1.41 -15.74 -3.36
N SER A 402 -1.42 -15.72 -2.03
CA SER A 402 -0.36 -15.08 -1.24
C SER A 402 0.96 -15.83 -1.33
N GLU A 403 0.92 -17.16 -1.32
CA GLU A 403 2.10 -18.00 -1.50
C GLU A 403 2.68 -17.85 -2.92
N ALA A 404 1.83 -17.82 -3.94
CA ALA A 404 2.25 -17.60 -5.33
C ALA A 404 2.97 -16.26 -5.48
N MET A 405 2.45 -15.20 -4.88
CA MET A 405 3.07 -13.87 -4.87
C MET A 405 4.37 -13.85 -4.07
N ALA A 406 4.39 -14.43 -2.86
CA ALA A 406 5.58 -14.51 -2.02
C ALA A 406 6.73 -15.33 -2.64
N LYS A 407 6.40 -16.29 -3.50
CA LYS A 407 7.37 -17.07 -4.28
C LYS A 407 7.75 -16.42 -5.62
N TYR A 408 7.24 -15.22 -5.90
CA TYR A 408 7.55 -14.45 -7.12
C TYR A 408 7.26 -15.21 -8.43
N ILE A 409 6.25 -16.08 -8.47
CA ILE A 409 5.99 -16.98 -9.63
C ILE A 409 5.82 -16.19 -10.93
N LEU A 410 5.02 -15.12 -10.94
CA LEU A 410 4.81 -14.29 -12.12
C LEU A 410 6.06 -13.47 -12.46
N VAL A 411 6.77 -12.95 -11.47
CA VAL A 411 8.02 -12.20 -11.68
C VAL A 411 9.06 -13.09 -12.34
N ASP A 412 9.26 -14.30 -11.82
CA ASP A 412 10.23 -15.26 -12.36
C ASP A 412 9.84 -15.75 -13.77
N MET A 413 8.54 -15.87 -14.05
CA MET A 413 8.06 -16.19 -15.40
C MET A 413 8.54 -15.15 -16.42
N TYR A 414 8.37 -13.86 -16.11
CA TYR A 414 8.84 -12.77 -16.97
C TYR A 414 10.37 -12.69 -17.00
N ALA A 415 11.04 -12.83 -15.87
CA ALA A 415 12.50 -12.80 -15.78
C ALA A 415 13.14 -13.92 -16.61
N LYS A 416 12.62 -15.15 -16.56
CA LYS A 416 13.07 -16.27 -17.40
C LYS A 416 12.94 -15.95 -18.88
N ALA A 417 11.82 -15.39 -19.32
CA ALA A 417 11.61 -15.01 -20.71
C ALA A 417 12.57 -13.90 -21.16
N ILE A 418 12.82 -12.90 -20.31
CA ILE A 418 13.82 -11.84 -20.54
C ILE A 418 15.23 -12.45 -20.70
N GLN A 419 15.57 -13.46 -19.91
CA GLN A 419 16.86 -14.14 -19.93
C GLN A 419 17.02 -15.18 -21.05
N GLY A 420 16.01 -15.30 -21.94
CA GLY A 420 16.07 -16.10 -23.15
C GLY A 420 15.36 -17.46 -23.10
N THR A 421 14.67 -17.79 -22.00
CA THR A 421 13.75 -18.94 -21.98
C THR A 421 12.59 -18.64 -22.94
N PRO A 422 12.23 -19.58 -23.86
CA PRO A 422 11.06 -19.39 -24.71
C PRO A 422 9.80 -19.03 -23.89
N PRO A 423 9.01 -18.03 -24.32
CA PRO A 423 7.83 -17.59 -23.55
C PRO A 423 6.87 -18.73 -23.21
N GLU A 424 6.66 -19.67 -24.11
CA GLU A 424 5.81 -20.85 -23.90
C GLU A 424 6.35 -21.76 -22.79
N GLU A 425 7.66 -21.93 -22.69
CA GLU A 425 8.31 -22.72 -21.65
C GLU A 425 8.27 -22.02 -20.28
N ALA A 426 8.52 -20.71 -20.26
CA ALA A 426 8.40 -19.91 -19.04
C ALA A 426 6.96 -19.93 -18.50
N LEU A 427 5.96 -19.81 -19.40
CA LEU A 427 4.54 -19.92 -19.05
C LEU A 427 4.17 -21.30 -18.52
N LYS A 428 4.65 -22.35 -19.18
CA LYS A 428 4.44 -23.74 -18.74
C LYS A 428 5.03 -23.97 -17.34
N TRP A 429 6.24 -23.46 -17.08
CA TRP A 429 6.87 -23.52 -15.77
C TRP A 429 6.00 -22.83 -14.71
N ALA A 430 5.62 -21.55 -14.92
CA ALA A 430 4.83 -20.81 -13.97
C ALA A 430 3.46 -21.45 -13.69
N THR A 431 2.80 -21.96 -14.73
CA THR A 431 1.54 -22.70 -14.60
C THR A 431 1.71 -23.98 -13.75
N ALA A 432 2.83 -24.70 -13.93
CA ALA A 432 3.12 -25.90 -13.12
C ALA A 432 3.38 -25.54 -11.65
N GLU A 433 4.10 -24.44 -11.37
CA GLU A 433 4.33 -23.96 -10.00
C GLU A 433 3.01 -23.53 -9.34
N LEU A 434 2.15 -22.79 -10.04
CA LEU A 434 0.82 -22.46 -9.52
C LEU A 434 -0.01 -23.71 -9.22
N LYS A 435 -0.03 -24.70 -10.11
CA LYS A 435 -0.77 -25.94 -9.88
C LYS A 435 -0.32 -26.69 -8.62
N LYS A 436 0.98 -26.62 -8.25
CA LYS A 436 1.47 -27.19 -6.97
C LYS A 436 0.94 -26.44 -5.75
N ILE A 437 0.77 -25.12 -5.87
CA ILE A 437 0.28 -24.25 -4.78
C ILE A 437 -1.24 -24.40 -4.59
N TYR A 438 -1.96 -24.54 -5.70
CA TYR A 438 -3.43 -24.58 -5.71
C TYR A 438 -4.01 -26.01 -5.65
N ALA A 439 -3.16 -27.05 -5.59
CA ALA A 439 -3.55 -28.47 -5.50
C ALA A 439 -4.21 -28.85 -4.11
#